data_e1971c6a1543ebbbe4a9d571cbb6442a
#
_entry.id   e1971c6a1543ebbbe4a9d571cbb6442a
#
_cell.length_a   1.000
_cell.length_b   1.000
_cell.length_c   1.000
_cell.angle_alpha   90.00
_cell.angle_beta   90.00
_cell.angle_gamma   90.00
#
_symmetry.space_group_name_H-M   'P 1'
#
loop_
_entity.id
_entity.type
_entity.pdbx_description
1 polymer ?
#
loop_
_entity_poly.entity_id
_entity_poly.type
_entity_poly.pdbx_seq_one_letter_code
_entity_poly.pdbx_strand_id
1 'polypeptide(L)'
;MKKFLAIVLALCMVAALSVTAFADDVAVAMITDYGDITDQSFNQTTYEACKAFADANGLNFQYYKPASDSDQDRITSIEKAIDDGFNVVIMPGYAFGPAIQATAPEYDDITFIALDVSEGDIGDLAAAVPANLYCAVYQEELCGYMAGYAAVKLGYTKLGFLGGMAVPAVVRYGYGFVQGVDAAAAELGLSDVEVKYVYGNQFYGDSDITAYMDTWYAAGTQVVFACGGGIFTSAGEAAAKVGGKVIGVDVDQAGTIDGLYGEGMTVTSAMKGLAATVNAELQAVVDGAFEGGKVDNLGLVSDVPAENFVQIAGSTQFNDNFSEADYAALVAAMNAGEVTVSNDITAEPAVTAIAVDYQGNIK
;
A
#
# COMPACT_ATOMS: atom_id res chain seq x y z
N MET A 1 -21.77 -45.88 -21.58
CA MET A 1 -21.99 -44.44 -21.54
C MET A 1 -22.79 -43.92 -20.35
N LYS A 2 -24.03 -44.44 -20.08
CA LYS A 2 -24.85 -43.94 -18.95
C LYS A 2 -24.21 -44.16 -17.54
N LYS A 3 -23.41 -45.21 -17.31
CA LYS A 3 -22.72 -45.42 -16.04
C LYS A 3 -21.47 -44.54 -15.86
N PHE A 4 -20.81 -44.16 -16.96
CA PHE A 4 -19.65 -43.23 -16.95
C PHE A 4 -20.11 -41.79 -16.66
N LEU A 5 -21.25 -41.38 -17.24
CA LEU A 5 -21.83 -40.06 -16.99
C LEU A 5 -22.31 -39.89 -15.54
N ALA A 6 -22.84 -40.96 -14.91
CA ALA A 6 -23.27 -40.94 -13.51
C ALA A 6 -22.06 -40.81 -12.54
N ILE A 7 -20.91 -41.44 -12.86
CA ILE A 7 -19.70 -41.34 -12.05
C ILE A 7 -19.07 -39.93 -12.17
N VAL A 8 -19.06 -39.32 -13.34
CA VAL A 8 -18.56 -37.96 -13.56
C VAL A 8 -19.47 -36.93 -12.85
N LEU A 9 -20.80 -37.08 -12.92
CA LEU A 9 -21.72 -36.23 -12.16
C LEU A 9 -21.59 -36.38 -10.65
N ALA A 10 -21.35 -37.60 -10.15
CA ALA A 10 -21.14 -37.85 -8.73
C ALA A 10 -19.82 -37.29 -8.23
N LEU A 11 -18.73 -37.35 -9.03
CA LEU A 11 -17.46 -36.69 -8.72
C LEU A 11 -17.55 -35.14 -8.73
N CYS A 12 -18.30 -34.58 -9.67
CA CYS A 12 -18.54 -33.13 -9.68
C CYS A 12 -19.41 -32.67 -8.50
N MET A 13 -20.38 -33.47 -8.06
CA MET A 13 -21.18 -33.15 -6.88
C MET A 13 -20.39 -33.31 -5.57
N VAL A 14 -19.46 -34.27 -5.48
CA VAL A 14 -18.59 -34.42 -4.30
C VAL A 14 -17.56 -33.31 -4.23
N ALA A 15 -17.01 -32.83 -5.39
CA ALA A 15 -16.13 -31.66 -5.44
C ALA A 15 -16.87 -30.36 -5.09
N ALA A 16 -18.12 -30.19 -5.54
CA ALA A 16 -18.94 -29.02 -5.18
C ALA A 16 -19.39 -29.03 -3.71
N LEU A 17 -19.59 -30.21 -3.11
CA LEU A 17 -19.96 -30.34 -1.68
C LEU A 17 -18.75 -30.17 -0.74
N SER A 18 -17.51 -30.43 -1.22
CA SER A 18 -16.31 -30.22 -0.40
C SER A 18 -15.89 -28.73 -0.36
N VAL A 19 -16.16 -27.97 -1.41
CA VAL A 19 -15.88 -26.51 -1.44
C VAL A 19 -16.85 -25.76 -0.51
N THR A 20 -18.12 -26.15 -0.41
CA THR A 20 -19.08 -25.51 0.50
C THR A 20 -18.85 -25.85 1.98
N ALA A 21 -18.21 -26.97 2.30
CA ALA A 21 -18.00 -27.39 3.70
C ALA A 21 -16.85 -26.59 4.38
N PHE A 22 -15.90 -26.05 3.64
CA PHE A 22 -14.82 -25.22 4.21
C PHE A 22 -15.23 -23.75 4.35
N ALA A 23 -16.08 -23.22 3.48
CA ALA A 23 -16.53 -21.83 3.53
C ALA A 23 -17.47 -21.54 4.72
N ASP A 24 -18.25 -22.52 5.16
CA ASP A 24 -19.21 -22.35 6.28
C ASP A 24 -18.53 -22.12 7.64
N ASP A 25 -17.24 -22.45 7.77
CA ASP A 25 -16.48 -22.29 9.02
C ASP A 25 -15.53 -21.06 9.02
N VAL A 26 -15.37 -20.33 7.89
CA VAL A 26 -14.46 -19.17 7.80
C VAL A 26 -15.15 -17.93 8.33
N ALA A 27 -14.52 -17.29 9.31
CA ALA A 27 -14.96 -16.02 9.89
C ALA A 27 -13.77 -15.05 9.94
N VAL A 28 -13.90 -13.88 9.31
CA VAL A 28 -12.81 -12.94 9.06
C VAL A 28 -12.88 -11.76 10.02
N ALA A 29 -11.83 -11.51 10.78
CA ALA A 29 -11.63 -10.29 11.55
C ALA A 29 -10.53 -9.42 10.91
N MET A 30 -10.74 -8.12 10.83
CA MET A 30 -9.67 -7.16 10.55
C MET A 30 -9.39 -6.36 11.81
N ILE A 31 -8.12 -6.23 12.18
CA ILE A 31 -7.69 -5.38 13.29
C ILE A 31 -6.95 -4.18 12.66
N THR A 32 -7.42 -2.94 12.87
CA THR A 32 -6.67 -1.76 12.44
C THR A 32 -5.41 -1.59 13.29
N ASP A 33 -4.37 -0.94 12.75
CA ASP A 33 -3.21 -0.57 13.55
C ASP A 33 -3.59 0.56 14.56
N TYR A 34 -3.19 1.78 14.33
CA TYR A 34 -3.67 2.99 15.05
C TYR A 34 -4.43 3.93 14.11
N GLY A 35 -4.54 3.57 12.83
CA GLY A 35 -5.30 4.28 11.82
C GLY A 35 -6.81 4.10 11.96
N ASP A 36 -7.52 4.61 10.99
CA ASP A 36 -8.98 4.52 10.91
C ASP A 36 -9.41 3.97 9.56
N ILE A 37 -10.51 3.21 9.54
CA ILE A 37 -11.10 2.66 8.30
C ILE A 37 -11.69 3.74 7.38
N THR A 38 -11.50 5.01 7.70
CA THR A 38 -11.91 6.17 6.90
C THR A 38 -10.73 7.01 6.44
N ASP A 39 -9.51 6.46 6.46
CA ASP A 39 -8.28 7.14 6.09
C ASP A 39 -8.12 7.42 4.59
N GLN A 40 -9.05 6.96 3.77
CA GLN A 40 -9.07 7.07 2.30
C GLN A 40 -7.83 6.43 1.62
N SER A 41 -7.18 5.48 2.31
CA SER A 41 -5.92 4.86 1.90
C SER A 41 -5.78 3.45 2.47
N PHE A 42 -4.77 3.20 3.29
CA PHE A 42 -4.28 1.91 3.76
C PHE A 42 -5.32 1.09 4.56
N ASN A 43 -5.81 1.62 5.70
CA ASN A 43 -6.75 0.90 6.54
C ASN A 43 -8.13 0.78 5.88
N GLN A 44 -8.61 1.84 5.23
CA GLN A 44 -9.90 1.80 4.53
C GLN A 44 -9.89 0.76 3.41
N THR A 45 -8.85 0.73 2.59
CA THR A 45 -8.75 -0.23 1.48
C THR A 45 -8.71 -1.68 1.98
N THR A 46 -7.96 -1.94 3.03
CA THR A 46 -7.91 -3.28 3.64
C THR A 46 -9.27 -3.68 4.21
N TYR A 47 -9.94 -2.75 4.92
CA TYR A 47 -11.29 -2.98 5.45
C TYR A 47 -12.30 -3.26 4.33
N GLU A 48 -12.33 -2.45 3.29
CA GLU A 48 -13.25 -2.59 2.17
C GLU A 48 -13.02 -3.91 1.42
N ALA A 49 -11.76 -4.32 1.21
CA ALA A 49 -11.42 -5.58 0.59
C ALA A 49 -11.91 -6.77 1.43
N CYS A 50 -11.62 -6.79 2.74
CA CYS A 50 -12.09 -7.84 3.65
C CYS A 50 -13.62 -7.94 3.65
N LYS A 51 -14.29 -6.78 3.78
CA LYS A 51 -15.74 -6.72 3.82
C LYS A 51 -16.38 -7.17 2.50
N ALA A 52 -15.89 -6.68 1.37
CA ALA A 52 -16.41 -7.04 0.06
C ALA A 52 -16.22 -8.53 -0.23
N PHE A 53 -15.05 -9.09 0.13
CA PHE A 53 -14.80 -10.52 0.00
C PHE A 53 -15.75 -11.35 0.87
N ALA A 54 -15.92 -10.98 2.14
CA ALA A 54 -16.82 -11.67 3.05
C ALA A 54 -18.28 -11.60 2.59
N ASP A 55 -18.75 -10.42 2.18
CA ASP A 55 -20.12 -10.23 1.65
C ASP A 55 -20.35 -11.10 0.40
N ALA A 56 -19.38 -11.18 -0.52
CA ALA A 56 -19.48 -11.97 -1.76
C ALA A 56 -19.52 -13.49 -1.49
N ASN A 57 -18.87 -13.95 -0.43
CA ASN A 57 -18.76 -15.36 -0.07
C ASN A 57 -19.70 -15.80 1.07
N GLY A 58 -20.52 -14.87 1.60
CA GLY A 58 -21.43 -15.15 2.70
C GLY A 58 -20.76 -15.43 4.04
N LEU A 59 -19.55 -14.91 4.25
CA LEU A 59 -18.75 -15.11 5.46
C LEU A 59 -19.09 -14.06 6.53
N ASN A 60 -18.88 -14.43 7.80
CA ASN A 60 -18.92 -13.45 8.88
C ASN A 60 -17.70 -12.52 8.80
N PHE A 61 -17.93 -11.21 8.98
CA PHE A 61 -16.88 -10.22 9.02
C PHE A 61 -17.10 -9.20 10.14
N GLN A 62 -16.02 -8.86 10.84
CA GLN A 62 -15.98 -7.80 11.84
C GLN A 62 -14.62 -7.10 11.82
N TYR A 63 -14.60 -5.78 12.05
CA TYR A 63 -13.34 -5.09 12.32
C TYR A 63 -13.24 -4.70 13.79
N TYR A 64 -12.01 -4.61 14.27
CA TYR A 64 -11.68 -4.19 15.62
C TYR A 64 -10.67 -3.04 15.54
N LYS A 65 -10.82 -2.09 16.44
CA LYS A 65 -9.88 -0.99 16.59
C LYS A 65 -9.25 -1.08 17.98
N PRO A 66 -7.91 -1.20 18.10
CA PRO A 66 -7.22 -1.15 19.38
C PRO A 66 -7.54 0.13 20.15
N ALA A 67 -7.58 0.04 21.48
CA ALA A 67 -7.94 1.19 22.33
C ALA A 67 -6.88 2.31 22.28
N SER A 68 -5.61 1.94 22.04
CA SER A 68 -4.50 2.88 21.85
C SER A 68 -3.46 2.30 20.88
N ASP A 69 -2.49 3.11 20.49
CA ASP A 69 -1.30 2.69 19.74
C ASP A 69 -0.31 2.00 20.70
N SER A 70 -0.67 0.80 21.14
CA SER A 70 0.19 -0.05 21.96
C SER A 70 0.11 -1.52 21.55
N ASP A 71 1.22 -2.24 21.72
CA ASP A 71 1.28 -3.68 21.42
C ASP A 71 0.25 -4.47 22.24
N GLN A 72 0.05 -4.11 23.51
CA GLN A 72 -0.90 -4.78 24.38
C GLN A 72 -2.35 -4.59 23.90
N ASP A 73 -2.71 -3.40 23.40
CA ASP A 73 -4.08 -3.17 22.91
C ASP A 73 -4.31 -3.89 21.55
N ARG A 74 -3.26 -4.03 20.73
CA ARG A 74 -3.32 -4.88 19.52
C ARG A 74 -3.50 -6.35 19.87
N ILE A 75 -2.72 -6.87 20.82
CA ILE A 75 -2.87 -8.25 21.34
C ILE A 75 -4.29 -8.46 21.87
N THR A 76 -4.76 -7.57 22.73
CA THR A 76 -6.13 -7.65 23.31
C THR A 76 -7.20 -7.64 22.21
N SER A 77 -7.02 -6.87 21.14
CA SER A 77 -7.97 -6.82 20.04
C SER A 77 -7.96 -8.11 19.20
N ILE A 78 -6.77 -8.71 19.00
CA ILE A 78 -6.63 -10.02 18.34
C ILE A 78 -7.31 -11.12 19.18
N GLU A 79 -6.98 -11.20 20.47
CA GLU A 79 -7.56 -12.21 21.39
C GLU A 79 -9.08 -12.04 21.46
N LYS A 80 -9.57 -10.79 21.51
CA LYS A 80 -11.01 -10.54 21.48
C LYS A 80 -11.66 -11.03 20.19
N ALA A 81 -11.05 -10.84 19.03
CA ALA A 81 -11.58 -11.35 17.77
C ALA A 81 -11.66 -12.89 17.79
N ILE A 82 -10.63 -13.55 18.31
CA ILE A 82 -10.59 -15.02 18.49
C ILE A 82 -11.69 -15.49 19.45
N ASP A 83 -11.85 -14.83 20.59
CA ASP A 83 -12.91 -15.14 21.59
C ASP A 83 -14.33 -14.92 21.02
N ASP A 84 -14.50 -13.97 20.10
CA ASP A 84 -15.76 -13.70 19.39
C ASP A 84 -16.02 -14.75 18.27
N GLY A 85 -15.08 -15.69 18.03
CA GLY A 85 -15.24 -16.81 17.11
C GLY A 85 -14.69 -16.57 15.70
N PHE A 86 -13.84 -15.55 15.50
CA PHE A 86 -13.15 -15.32 14.23
C PHE A 86 -11.87 -16.14 14.16
N ASN A 87 -11.66 -16.82 13.03
CA ASN A 87 -10.53 -17.74 12.83
C ASN A 87 -9.56 -17.31 11.69
N VAL A 88 -9.85 -16.18 11.05
CA VAL A 88 -8.94 -15.51 10.11
C VAL A 88 -8.77 -14.06 10.54
N VAL A 89 -7.54 -13.66 10.86
CA VAL A 89 -7.22 -12.33 11.38
C VAL A 89 -6.34 -11.58 10.41
N ILE A 90 -6.85 -10.46 9.86
CA ILE A 90 -6.15 -9.56 8.94
C ILE A 90 -5.58 -8.39 9.74
N MET A 91 -4.28 -8.14 9.60
CA MET A 91 -3.54 -7.14 10.38
C MET A 91 -2.74 -6.22 9.43
N PRO A 92 -3.28 -5.07 9.03
CA PRO A 92 -2.53 -4.10 8.24
C PRO A 92 -1.64 -3.22 9.13
N GLY A 93 -0.33 -3.25 8.87
CA GLY A 93 0.65 -2.34 9.45
C GLY A 93 1.80 -3.01 10.20
N TYR A 94 3.00 -2.47 10.00
CA TYR A 94 4.26 -2.95 10.62
C TYR A 94 4.18 -3.04 12.16
N ALA A 95 3.36 -2.18 12.79
CA ALA A 95 3.20 -2.11 14.23
C ALA A 95 2.57 -3.39 14.83
N PHE A 96 2.06 -4.31 14.01
CA PHE A 96 1.58 -5.61 14.47
C PHE A 96 2.70 -6.60 14.78
N GLY A 97 3.95 -6.35 14.39
CA GLY A 97 5.06 -7.27 14.63
C GLY A 97 5.10 -7.87 16.03
N PRO A 98 5.15 -7.06 17.13
CA PRO A 98 5.14 -7.57 18.49
C PRO A 98 3.86 -8.34 18.86
N ALA A 99 2.70 -7.93 18.37
CA ALA A 99 1.45 -8.64 18.63
C ALA A 99 1.42 -10.01 17.93
N ILE A 100 1.93 -10.09 16.69
CA ILE A 100 2.09 -11.34 15.94
C ILE A 100 3.04 -12.30 16.68
N GLN A 101 4.18 -11.79 17.19
CA GLN A 101 5.11 -12.58 17.97
C GLN A 101 4.46 -13.22 19.21
N ALA A 102 3.51 -12.50 19.82
CA ALA A 102 2.81 -12.99 21.01
C ALA A 102 1.66 -13.96 20.65
N THR A 103 0.96 -13.76 19.53
CA THR A 103 -0.31 -14.46 19.27
C THR A 103 -0.18 -15.59 18.25
N ALA A 104 0.58 -15.45 17.17
CA ALA A 104 0.63 -16.47 16.13
C ALA A 104 1.15 -17.84 16.61
N PRO A 105 2.13 -17.94 17.52
CA PRO A 105 2.54 -19.24 18.09
C PRO A 105 1.56 -19.84 19.10
N GLU A 106 0.74 -19.02 19.77
CA GLU A 106 -0.20 -19.45 20.81
C GLU A 106 -1.52 -19.99 20.22
N TYR A 107 -1.91 -19.48 19.05
CA TYR A 107 -3.18 -19.79 18.38
C TYR A 107 -2.92 -20.46 17.03
N ASP A 108 -2.47 -21.70 17.04
CA ASP A 108 -2.04 -22.45 15.86
C ASP A 108 -3.20 -22.86 14.91
N ASP A 109 -4.43 -22.78 15.39
CA ASP A 109 -5.68 -23.00 14.65
C ASP A 109 -6.27 -21.72 14.02
N ILE A 110 -5.66 -20.55 14.28
CA ILE A 110 -6.06 -19.25 13.70
C ILE A 110 -5.14 -18.91 12.53
N THR A 111 -5.73 -18.48 11.42
CA THR A 111 -4.97 -17.97 10.27
C THR A 111 -4.70 -16.48 10.45
N PHE A 112 -3.42 -16.09 10.38
CA PHE A 112 -2.98 -14.71 10.48
C PHE A 112 -2.45 -14.22 9.13
N ILE A 113 -2.96 -13.08 8.65
CA ILE A 113 -2.53 -12.42 7.42
C ILE A 113 -2.14 -10.99 7.75
N ALA A 114 -0.87 -10.65 7.57
CA ALA A 114 -0.31 -9.36 7.95
C ALA A 114 0.23 -8.62 6.72
N LEU A 115 -0.15 -7.35 6.57
CA LEU A 115 0.26 -6.47 5.47
C LEU A 115 1.22 -5.41 5.98
N ASP A 116 2.27 -5.07 5.22
CA ASP A 116 3.38 -4.20 5.62
C ASP A 116 4.12 -4.70 6.87
N VAL A 117 4.19 -6.02 7.07
CA VAL A 117 4.94 -6.65 8.14
C VAL A 117 6.10 -7.44 7.56
N SER A 118 7.32 -7.02 7.87
CA SER A 118 8.56 -7.61 7.39
C SER A 118 9.11 -8.69 8.34
N GLU A 119 10.12 -9.43 7.87
CA GLU A 119 10.90 -10.35 8.74
C GLU A 119 11.47 -9.62 9.96
N GLY A 120 11.92 -8.36 9.80
CA GLY A 120 12.47 -7.56 10.90
C GLY A 120 11.42 -7.23 11.98
N ASP A 121 10.14 -7.08 11.60
CA ASP A 121 9.07 -6.74 12.53
C ASP A 121 8.65 -7.95 13.38
N ILE A 122 8.69 -9.16 12.82
CA ILE A 122 8.31 -10.41 13.53
C ILE A 122 9.45 -11.01 14.34
N GLY A 123 10.63 -10.38 14.39
CA GLY A 123 11.74 -10.74 15.26
C GLY A 123 12.18 -12.19 15.12
N ASP A 124 12.23 -12.93 16.25
CA ASP A 124 12.71 -14.31 16.25
C ASP A 124 11.85 -15.29 15.43
N LEU A 125 10.58 -14.95 15.14
CA LEU A 125 9.72 -15.75 14.28
C LEU A 125 10.21 -15.79 12.83
N ALA A 126 11.00 -14.80 12.38
CA ALA A 126 11.58 -14.79 11.04
C ALA A 126 12.48 -16.00 10.74
N ALA A 127 13.09 -16.60 11.77
CA ALA A 127 13.92 -17.80 11.60
C ALA A 127 13.10 -19.05 11.24
N ALA A 128 11.81 -19.11 11.62
CA ALA A 128 10.86 -20.14 11.30
C ALA A 128 9.44 -19.56 11.42
N VAL A 129 8.99 -18.91 10.36
CA VAL A 129 7.65 -18.29 10.33
C VAL A 129 6.59 -19.35 10.57
N PRO A 130 5.65 -19.17 11.52
CA PRO A 130 4.60 -20.13 11.79
C PRO A 130 3.74 -20.45 10.56
N ALA A 131 3.36 -21.70 10.37
CA ALA A 131 2.60 -22.13 9.19
C ALA A 131 1.20 -21.49 9.08
N ASN A 132 0.68 -20.94 10.16
CA ASN A 132 -0.59 -20.21 10.23
C ASN A 132 -0.43 -18.69 10.02
N LEU A 133 0.79 -18.20 9.74
CA LEU A 133 1.11 -16.79 9.52
C LEU A 133 1.58 -16.56 8.08
N TYR A 134 0.93 -15.63 7.38
CA TYR A 134 1.39 -15.03 6.14
C TYR A 134 1.68 -13.55 6.37
N CYS A 135 2.83 -13.08 5.94
CA CYS A 135 3.18 -11.67 5.94
C CYS A 135 3.47 -11.21 4.51
N ALA A 136 3.13 -9.98 4.20
CA ALA A 136 3.49 -9.32 2.95
C ALA A 136 4.10 -7.94 3.22
N VAL A 137 5.18 -7.61 2.52
CA VAL A 137 5.66 -6.25 2.30
C VAL A 137 5.61 -5.94 0.81
N TYR A 138 5.70 -4.67 0.47
CA TYR A 138 5.62 -4.24 -0.93
C TYR A 138 6.91 -3.52 -1.34
N GLN A 139 7.19 -3.56 -2.65
CA GLN A 139 8.31 -2.82 -3.25
C GLN A 139 7.87 -1.39 -3.53
N GLU A 140 7.58 -0.61 -2.48
CA GLU A 140 7.09 0.77 -2.60
C GLU A 140 8.08 1.68 -3.29
N GLU A 141 9.38 1.36 -3.25
CA GLU A 141 10.40 2.08 -4.01
C GLU A 141 10.10 2.09 -5.51
N LEU A 142 9.48 1.03 -6.03
CA LEU A 142 9.17 0.93 -7.46
C LEU A 142 8.02 1.86 -7.86
N CYS A 143 6.88 1.85 -7.13
CA CYS A 143 5.78 2.77 -7.45
C CYS A 143 6.10 4.22 -7.05
N GLY A 144 6.91 4.44 -6.02
CA GLY A 144 7.49 5.76 -5.74
C GLY A 144 8.33 6.27 -6.92
N TYR A 145 9.21 5.43 -7.46
CA TYR A 145 10.00 5.73 -8.65
C TYR A 145 9.11 6.07 -9.85
N MET A 146 8.14 5.22 -10.16
CA MET A 146 7.21 5.44 -11.26
C MET A 146 6.48 6.78 -11.12
N ALA A 147 6.03 7.14 -9.92
CA ALA A 147 5.33 8.41 -9.67
C ALA A 147 6.26 9.62 -9.83
N GLY A 148 7.49 9.55 -9.34
CA GLY A 148 8.50 10.60 -9.50
C GLY A 148 8.92 10.80 -10.95
N TYR A 149 9.18 9.68 -11.65
CA TYR A 149 9.52 9.68 -13.07
C TYR A 149 8.38 10.26 -13.90
N ALA A 150 7.15 9.81 -13.68
CA ALA A 150 5.96 10.34 -14.36
C ALA A 150 5.78 11.83 -14.11
N ALA A 151 5.94 12.31 -12.89
CA ALA A 151 5.76 13.73 -12.57
C ALA A 151 6.72 14.63 -13.38
N VAL A 152 8.00 14.26 -13.49
CA VAL A 152 8.98 15.01 -14.29
C VAL A 152 8.68 14.92 -15.79
N LYS A 153 8.35 13.72 -16.28
CA LYS A 153 7.97 13.53 -17.69
C LYS A 153 6.70 14.32 -18.07
N LEU A 154 5.77 14.50 -17.13
CA LEU A 154 4.56 15.32 -17.29
C LEU A 154 4.86 16.83 -17.24
N GLY A 155 6.10 17.24 -16.91
CA GLY A 155 6.58 18.62 -16.99
C GLY A 155 6.75 19.33 -15.64
N TYR A 156 6.64 18.63 -14.51
CA TYR A 156 6.89 19.23 -13.19
C TYR A 156 8.38 19.22 -12.85
N THR A 157 8.90 20.37 -12.38
CA THR A 157 10.32 20.55 -12.01
C THR A 157 10.50 21.00 -10.56
N LYS A 158 9.43 21.43 -9.89
CA LYS A 158 9.41 21.86 -8.49
C LYS A 158 8.49 20.93 -7.71
N LEU A 159 9.06 19.88 -7.14
CA LEU A 159 8.32 18.80 -6.52
C LEU A 159 8.48 18.82 -5.00
N GLY A 160 7.58 18.14 -4.31
CA GLY A 160 7.66 17.89 -2.87
C GLY A 160 7.29 16.46 -2.54
N PHE A 161 7.87 15.91 -1.47
CA PHE A 161 7.47 14.70 -0.82
C PHE A 161 7.06 15.02 0.63
N LEU A 162 5.80 14.79 0.95
CA LEU A 162 5.26 14.87 2.30
C LEU A 162 4.96 13.46 2.77
N GLY A 163 5.87 12.85 3.50
CA GLY A 163 5.66 11.55 4.13
C GLY A 163 4.82 11.68 5.40
N GLY A 164 4.08 10.65 5.76
CA GLY A 164 3.43 10.56 7.06
C GLY A 164 4.48 10.42 8.17
N MET A 165 4.68 9.23 8.71
CA MET A 165 5.78 8.89 9.62
C MET A 165 6.93 8.25 8.81
N ALA A 166 8.18 8.39 9.28
CA ALA A 166 9.35 7.79 8.66
C ALA A 166 9.45 6.27 8.92
N VAL A 167 8.39 5.54 8.64
CA VAL A 167 8.34 4.07 8.72
C VAL A 167 8.88 3.45 7.43
N PRO A 168 9.34 2.18 7.42
CA PRO A 168 10.03 1.60 6.28
C PRO A 168 9.31 1.74 4.95
N ALA A 169 8.00 1.49 4.87
CA ALA A 169 7.20 1.62 3.66
C ALA A 169 7.18 3.06 3.12
N VAL A 170 6.94 4.06 4.01
CA VAL A 170 6.92 5.48 3.63
C VAL A 170 8.28 5.96 3.14
N VAL A 171 9.37 5.48 3.78
CA VAL A 171 10.74 5.81 3.34
C VAL A 171 11.02 5.18 1.97
N ARG A 172 10.62 3.93 1.71
CA ARG A 172 10.75 3.30 0.38
C ARG A 172 10.01 4.10 -0.69
N TYR A 173 8.76 4.48 -0.46
CA TYR A 173 8.02 5.36 -1.38
C TYR A 173 8.78 6.66 -1.69
N GLY A 174 9.24 7.35 -0.64
CA GLY A 174 9.90 8.64 -0.79
C GLY A 174 11.26 8.55 -1.47
N TYR A 175 12.06 7.54 -1.12
CA TYR A 175 13.36 7.33 -1.74
C TYR A 175 13.24 6.83 -3.17
N GLY A 176 12.23 5.99 -3.48
CA GLY A 176 11.87 5.65 -4.85
C GLY A 176 11.48 6.87 -5.65
N PHE A 177 10.62 7.73 -5.10
CA PHE A 177 10.20 8.98 -5.73
C PHE A 177 11.39 9.87 -6.10
N VAL A 178 12.32 10.08 -5.19
CA VAL A 178 13.55 10.87 -5.44
C VAL A 178 14.37 10.26 -6.58
N GLN A 179 14.55 8.93 -6.58
CA GLN A 179 15.29 8.22 -7.64
C GLN A 179 14.59 8.35 -9.00
N GLY A 180 13.26 8.27 -9.05
CA GLY A 180 12.49 8.45 -10.28
C GLY A 180 12.56 9.87 -10.83
N VAL A 181 12.50 10.88 -9.95
CA VAL A 181 12.69 12.29 -10.33
C VAL A 181 14.08 12.52 -10.90
N ASP A 182 15.14 12.00 -10.26
CA ASP A 182 16.53 12.12 -10.73
C ASP A 182 16.73 11.49 -12.10
N ALA A 183 16.21 10.26 -12.30
CA ALA A 183 16.32 9.53 -13.54
C ALA A 183 15.64 10.26 -14.71
N ALA A 184 14.41 10.74 -14.52
CA ALA A 184 13.69 11.47 -15.55
C ALA A 184 14.34 12.83 -15.85
N ALA A 185 14.84 13.53 -14.84
CA ALA A 185 15.58 14.78 -15.02
C ALA A 185 16.88 14.57 -15.82
N ALA A 186 17.63 13.52 -15.49
CA ALA A 186 18.84 13.14 -16.22
C ALA A 186 18.55 12.79 -17.69
N GLU A 187 17.52 11.98 -17.94
CA GLU A 187 17.09 11.60 -19.30
C GLU A 187 16.70 12.80 -20.15
N LEU A 188 15.98 13.76 -19.56
CA LEU A 188 15.55 14.99 -20.24
C LEU A 188 16.61 16.08 -20.28
N GLY A 189 17.77 15.88 -19.62
CA GLY A 189 18.84 16.87 -19.54
C GLY A 189 18.47 18.13 -18.76
N LEU A 190 17.54 18.00 -17.79
CA LEU A 190 17.12 19.10 -16.91
C LEU A 190 18.14 19.29 -15.78
N SER A 191 18.34 20.53 -15.35
CA SER A 191 19.30 20.89 -14.28
C SER A 191 18.69 21.79 -13.20
N ASP A 192 17.40 22.09 -13.31
CA ASP A 192 16.67 23.00 -12.41
C ASP A 192 15.54 22.27 -11.64
N VAL A 193 15.61 20.94 -11.59
CA VAL A 193 14.64 20.12 -10.88
C VAL A 193 15.00 20.05 -9.39
N GLU A 194 14.02 20.30 -8.54
CA GLU A 194 14.20 20.23 -7.08
C GLU A 194 13.08 19.43 -6.42
N VAL A 195 13.43 18.74 -5.33
CA VAL A 195 12.50 18.03 -4.45
C VAL A 195 12.68 18.55 -3.02
N LYS A 196 11.62 19.10 -2.42
CA LYS A 196 11.54 19.29 -0.97
C LYS A 196 11.04 18.03 -0.33
N TYR A 197 11.64 17.60 0.78
CA TYR A 197 11.35 16.32 1.42
C TYR A 197 11.14 16.50 2.92
N VAL A 198 9.95 16.12 3.43
CA VAL A 198 9.61 16.27 4.86
C VAL A 198 8.65 15.18 5.31
N TYR A 199 8.67 14.87 6.61
CA TYR A 199 7.66 14.02 7.26
C TYR A 199 6.73 14.85 8.14
N GLY A 200 5.43 14.54 8.11
CA GLY A 200 4.42 15.14 8.99
C GLY A 200 4.42 14.56 10.40
N ASN A 201 5.08 13.40 10.59
CA ASN A 201 5.12 12.60 11.80
C ASN A 201 3.73 12.10 12.27
N GLN A 202 2.77 11.98 11.33
CA GLN A 202 1.42 11.44 11.53
C GLN A 202 0.81 11.08 10.17
N PHE A 203 -0.28 10.26 10.16
CA PHE A 203 -0.94 9.82 8.92
C PHE A 203 -2.25 10.56 8.60
N TYR A 204 -2.42 11.76 9.12
CA TYR A 204 -3.57 12.63 8.84
C TYR A 204 -3.13 14.07 8.70
N GLY A 205 -3.91 14.87 7.97
CA GLY A 205 -3.65 16.30 7.82
C GLY A 205 -4.13 17.10 9.02
N ASP A 206 -3.47 18.23 9.25
CA ASP A 206 -3.88 19.24 10.25
C ASP A 206 -3.38 20.63 9.88
N SER A 207 -3.70 21.61 10.73
CA SER A 207 -3.36 23.01 10.50
C SER A 207 -1.85 23.29 10.38
N ASP A 208 -1.03 22.56 11.15
CA ASP A 208 0.43 22.79 11.14
C ASP A 208 1.05 22.27 9.85
N ILE A 209 0.64 21.07 9.42
CA ILE A 209 1.07 20.48 8.16
C ILE A 209 0.54 21.32 6.97
N THR A 210 -0.72 21.77 7.03
CA THR A 210 -1.30 22.66 6.00
C THR A 210 -0.51 23.95 5.91
N ALA A 211 -0.19 24.61 7.02
CA ALA A 211 0.60 25.82 7.03
C ALA A 211 2.03 25.61 6.46
N TYR A 212 2.62 24.44 6.73
CA TYR A 212 3.91 24.08 6.17
C TYR A 212 3.83 23.90 4.65
N MET A 213 2.82 23.18 4.15
CA MET A 213 2.57 23.01 2.72
C MET A 213 2.24 24.35 2.02
N ASP A 214 1.52 25.25 2.69
CA ASP A 214 1.29 26.61 2.19
C ASP A 214 2.62 27.33 1.86
N THR A 215 3.65 27.16 2.70
CA THR A 215 4.97 27.77 2.42
C THR A 215 5.64 27.16 1.19
N TRP A 216 5.48 25.87 0.97
CA TRP A 216 6.05 25.19 -0.19
C TRP A 216 5.39 25.63 -1.49
N TYR A 217 4.06 25.60 -1.55
CA TYR A 217 3.32 26.02 -2.74
C TYR A 217 3.49 27.52 -3.02
N ALA A 218 3.50 28.37 -1.99
CA ALA A 218 3.79 29.80 -2.15
C ALA A 218 5.20 30.06 -2.67
N ALA A 219 6.17 29.19 -2.38
CA ALA A 219 7.53 29.26 -2.90
C ALA A 219 7.69 28.63 -4.31
N GLY A 220 6.59 28.16 -4.92
CA GLY A 220 6.58 27.67 -6.29
C GLY A 220 6.62 26.15 -6.45
N THR A 221 6.50 25.35 -5.37
CA THR A 221 6.30 23.90 -5.49
C THR A 221 5.04 23.65 -6.31
N GLN A 222 5.13 22.81 -7.33
CA GLN A 222 4.07 22.57 -8.31
C GLN A 222 3.22 21.36 -7.93
N VAL A 223 3.85 20.30 -7.42
CA VAL A 223 3.21 19.04 -7.05
C VAL A 223 3.86 18.46 -5.80
N VAL A 224 3.04 17.94 -4.87
CA VAL A 224 3.50 17.26 -3.66
C VAL A 224 2.98 15.83 -3.68
N PHE A 225 3.89 14.86 -3.53
CA PHE A 225 3.52 13.48 -3.23
C PHE A 225 3.19 13.37 -1.73
N ALA A 226 1.92 13.22 -1.42
CA ALA A 226 1.39 13.10 -0.07
C ALA A 226 1.30 11.61 0.32
N CYS A 227 2.37 11.08 0.91
CA CYS A 227 2.55 9.67 1.18
C CYS A 227 2.22 9.32 2.63
N GLY A 228 0.96 9.00 2.91
CA GLY A 228 0.56 8.51 4.23
C GLY A 228 -0.88 8.77 4.62
N GLY A 229 -1.78 7.82 4.37
CA GLY A 229 -3.17 7.86 4.80
C GLY A 229 -3.88 9.15 4.38
N GLY A 230 -4.47 9.82 5.35
CA GLY A 230 -5.21 11.08 5.17
C GLY A 230 -4.35 12.35 5.12
N ILE A 231 -2.99 12.27 5.11
CA ILE A 231 -2.12 13.44 5.11
C ILE A 231 -2.27 14.29 3.84
N PHE A 232 -2.77 13.69 2.75
CA PHE A 232 -3.08 14.40 1.51
C PHE A 232 -4.04 15.59 1.71
N THR A 233 -4.86 15.56 2.76
CA THR A 233 -5.80 16.65 3.05
C THR A 233 -5.08 17.97 3.28
N SER A 234 -3.94 17.96 3.97
CA SER A 234 -3.11 19.17 4.15
C SER A 234 -2.43 19.62 2.87
N ALA A 235 -1.91 18.70 2.06
CA ALA A 235 -1.31 19.03 0.77
C ALA A 235 -2.36 19.57 -0.22
N GLY A 236 -3.54 18.91 -0.30
CA GLY A 236 -4.64 19.31 -1.17
C GLY A 236 -5.22 20.68 -0.80
N GLU A 237 -5.41 20.96 0.50
CA GLU A 237 -5.88 22.26 0.98
C GLU A 237 -4.90 23.38 0.60
N ALA A 238 -3.60 23.15 0.78
CA ALA A 238 -2.57 24.13 0.41
C ALA A 238 -2.47 24.31 -1.12
N ALA A 239 -2.47 23.21 -1.88
CA ALA A 239 -2.42 23.20 -3.33
C ALA A 239 -3.60 23.98 -3.95
N ALA A 240 -4.81 23.79 -3.44
CA ALA A 240 -6.03 24.45 -3.95
C ALA A 240 -5.95 25.98 -3.91
N LYS A 241 -5.21 26.56 -2.96
CA LYS A 241 -5.08 28.01 -2.79
C LYS A 241 -4.32 28.67 -3.96
N VAL A 242 -3.45 27.92 -4.66
CA VAL A 242 -2.54 28.45 -5.67
C VAL A 242 -2.59 27.70 -7.02
N GLY A 243 -3.47 26.70 -7.13
CA GLY A 243 -3.55 25.84 -8.33
C GLY A 243 -2.41 24.82 -8.42
N GLY A 244 -1.84 24.44 -7.29
CA GLY A 244 -0.88 23.34 -7.19
C GLY A 244 -1.53 21.96 -7.40
N LYS A 245 -0.72 20.91 -7.34
CA LYS A 245 -1.13 19.52 -7.59
C LYS A 245 -0.69 18.60 -6.48
N VAL A 246 -1.32 17.40 -6.43
CA VAL A 246 -1.01 16.35 -5.44
C VAL A 246 -0.78 15.02 -6.17
N ILE A 247 0.10 14.20 -5.63
CA ILE A 247 0.21 12.77 -5.94
C ILE A 247 -0.30 12.01 -4.73
N GLY A 248 -1.22 11.05 -4.96
CA GLY A 248 -1.81 10.20 -3.92
C GLY A 248 -0.98 8.94 -3.64
N VAL A 249 -1.44 8.13 -2.68
CA VAL A 249 -0.75 6.93 -2.19
C VAL A 249 -1.68 5.74 -1.95
N ASP A 250 -1.14 4.55 -1.99
CA ASP A 250 -1.72 3.23 -1.72
C ASP A 250 -2.80 2.80 -2.71
N VAL A 251 -3.74 3.67 -3.03
CA VAL A 251 -4.85 3.46 -3.96
C VAL A 251 -4.97 4.62 -4.93
N ASP A 252 -5.82 4.50 -5.94
CA ASP A 252 -6.17 5.65 -6.77
C ASP A 252 -7.01 6.66 -5.97
N GLN A 253 -6.34 7.68 -5.44
CA GLN A 253 -6.99 8.72 -4.64
C GLN A 253 -7.59 9.87 -5.47
N ALA A 254 -7.53 9.81 -6.82
CA ALA A 254 -8.02 10.91 -7.67
C ALA A 254 -9.48 11.25 -7.39
N GLY A 255 -10.36 10.24 -7.28
CA GLY A 255 -11.77 10.48 -6.97
C GLY A 255 -12.00 11.23 -5.67
N THR A 256 -11.21 10.95 -4.65
CA THR A 256 -11.29 11.59 -3.34
C THR A 256 -10.67 12.99 -3.35
N ILE A 257 -9.44 13.12 -3.83
CA ILE A 257 -8.69 14.38 -3.82
C ILE A 257 -9.35 15.40 -4.74
N ASP A 258 -9.70 15.01 -5.97
CA ASP A 258 -10.36 15.89 -6.93
C ASP A 258 -11.76 16.30 -6.45
N GLY A 259 -12.48 15.38 -5.80
CA GLY A 259 -13.78 15.66 -5.21
C GLY A 259 -13.73 16.71 -4.10
N LEU A 260 -12.64 16.77 -3.33
CA LEU A 260 -12.47 17.71 -2.22
C LEU A 260 -11.87 19.05 -2.66
N TYR A 261 -10.92 19.04 -3.60
CA TYR A 261 -10.07 20.20 -3.90
C TYR A 261 -10.18 20.71 -5.33
N GLY A 262 -10.94 20.04 -6.18
CA GLY A 262 -11.21 20.43 -7.55
C GLY A 262 -10.67 19.47 -8.59
N GLU A 263 -11.38 19.33 -9.68
CA GLU A 263 -11.06 18.43 -10.80
C GLU A 263 -9.64 18.64 -11.32
N GLY A 264 -8.92 17.54 -11.51
CA GLY A 264 -7.54 17.53 -12.00
C GLY A 264 -6.52 17.99 -10.94
N MET A 265 -6.86 18.00 -9.66
CA MET A 265 -5.92 18.23 -8.57
C MET A 265 -4.88 17.12 -8.50
N THR A 266 -5.27 15.86 -8.74
CA THR A 266 -4.44 14.68 -8.63
C THR A 266 -3.69 14.41 -9.93
N VAL A 267 -2.36 14.38 -9.90
CA VAL A 267 -1.53 14.04 -11.06
C VAL A 267 -1.52 12.53 -11.31
N THR A 268 -1.33 11.77 -10.26
CA THR A 268 -1.32 10.30 -10.21
C THR A 268 -1.44 9.84 -8.76
N SER A 269 -1.47 8.53 -8.52
CA SER A 269 -1.29 7.93 -7.20
C SER A 269 -0.29 6.78 -7.30
N ALA A 270 0.66 6.70 -6.35
CA ALA A 270 1.57 5.56 -6.22
C ALA A 270 0.86 4.46 -5.41
N MET A 271 0.50 3.36 -6.06
CA MET A 271 -0.41 2.35 -5.52
C MET A 271 0.32 1.08 -5.09
N LYS A 272 -0.20 0.40 -4.07
CA LYS A 272 0.18 -0.97 -3.69
C LYS A 272 -1.03 -1.89 -3.59
N GLY A 273 -0.82 -3.17 -3.85
CA GLY A 273 -1.84 -4.18 -4.08
C GLY A 273 -2.52 -4.70 -2.81
N LEU A 274 -2.93 -3.83 -1.88
CA LEU A 274 -3.55 -4.23 -0.61
C LEU A 274 -4.78 -5.12 -0.82
N ALA A 275 -5.74 -4.65 -1.63
CA ALA A 275 -6.95 -5.40 -1.92
C ALA A 275 -6.66 -6.70 -2.69
N ALA A 276 -5.69 -6.69 -3.61
CA ALA A 276 -5.29 -7.88 -4.36
C ALA A 276 -4.71 -8.96 -3.41
N THR A 277 -3.83 -8.55 -2.47
CA THR A 277 -3.25 -9.45 -1.48
C THR A 277 -4.33 -10.02 -0.54
N VAL A 278 -5.20 -9.16 0.02
CA VAL A 278 -6.31 -9.61 0.88
C VAL A 278 -7.19 -10.61 0.15
N ASN A 279 -7.61 -10.31 -1.07
CA ASN A 279 -8.48 -11.19 -1.84
C ASN A 279 -7.80 -12.53 -2.17
N ALA A 280 -6.52 -12.53 -2.54
CA ALA A 280 -5.78 -13.75 -2.87
C ALA A 280 -5.65 -14.66 -1.63
N GLU A 281 -5.26 -14.09 -0.49
CA GLU A 281 -5.06 -14.86 0.73
C GLU A 281 -6.39 -15.35 1.33
N LEU A 282 -7.44 -14.54 1.34
CA LEU A 282 -8.76 -14.97 1.77
C LEU A 282 -9.34 -16.06 0.86
N GLN A 283 -9.11 -15.95 -0.47
CA GLN A 283 -9.52 -16.99 -1.41
C GLN A 283 -8.76 -18.30 -1.14
N ALA A 284 -7.46 -18.22 -0.87
CA ALA A 284 -6.66 -19.38 -0.52
C ALA A 284 -7.16 -20.05 0.79
N VAL A 285 -7.58 -19.26 1.78
CA VAL A 285 -8.20 -19.80 3.02
C VAL A 285 -9.50 -20.54 2.70
N VAL A 286 -10.41 -19.92 1.95
CA VAL A 286 -11.70 -20.52 1.58
C VAL A 286 -11.52 -21.80 0.76
N ASP A 287 -10.52 -21.83 -0.11
CA ASP A 287 -10.21 -23.00 -0.94
C ASP A 287 -9.46 -24.11 -0.16
N GLY A 288 -9.07 -23.86 1.11
CA GLY A 288 -8.24 -24.78 1.90
C GLY A 288 -6.82 -24.92 1.35
N ALA A 289 -6.32 -23.89 0.68
CA ALA A 289 -5.04 -23.82 0.01
C ALA A 289 -4.12 -22.72 0.60
N PHE A 290 -4.43 -22.23 1.80
CA PHE A 290 -3.61 -21.21 2.45
C PHE A 290 -2.18 -21.70 2.68
N GLU A 291 -1.21 -20.91 2.24
CA GLU A 291 0.21 -21.17 2.37
C GLU A 291 0.88 -20.10 3.24
N GLY A 292 0.79 -20.26 4.56
CA GLY A 292 1.56 -19.46 5.51
C GLY A 292 3.03 -19.90 5.62
N GLY A 293 3.70 -19.50 6.69
CA GLY A 293 5.10 -19.82 6.92
C GLY A 293 6.08 -18.97 6.11
N LYS A 294 5.66 -17.78 5.65
CA LYS A 294 6.46 -16.93 4.77
C LYS A 294 6.20 -15.44 4.94
N VAL A 295 7.16 -14.65 4.47
CA VAL A 295 7.06 -13.21 4.28
C VAL A 295 7.32 -12.92 2.80
N ASP A 296 6.31 -12.51 2.06
CA ASP A 296 6.43 -12.19 0.65
C ASP A 296 6.78 -10.71 0.45
N ASN A 297 7.62 -10.42 -0.56
CA ASN A 297 7.95 -9.07 -0.99
C ASN A 297 7.31 -8.82 -2.36
N LEU A 298 6.15 -8.18 -2.36
CA LEU A 298 5.26 -8.06 -3.51
C LEU A 298 5.62 -6.83 -4.36
N GLY A 299 5.87 -7.05 -5.63
CA GLY A 299 6.32 -6.01 -6.56
C GLY A 299 5.78 -6.19 -7.97
N LEU A 300 6.68 -6.11 -8.96
CA LEU A 300 6.36 -6.38 -10.35
C LEU A 300 6.38 -7.88 -10.61
N VAL A 301 5.32 -8.36 -11.26
CA VAL A 301 5.14 -9.77 -11.66
C VAL A 301 4.81 -9.90 -13.15
N SER A 302 4.59 -8.77 -13.84
CA SER A 302 4.15 -8.72 -15.23
C SER A 302 4.64 -7.44 -15.92
N ASP A 303 4.79 -7.51 -17.26
CA ASP A 303 5.01 -6.32 -18.09
C ASP A 303 3.74 -5.48 -18.26
N VAL A 304 2.59 -6.01 -17.87
CA VAL A 304 1.31 -5.30 -17.91
C VAL A 304 1.10 -4.54 -16.59
N PRO A 305 1.08 -3.20 -16.61
CA PRO A 305 1.04 -2.40 -15.37
C PRO A 305 -0.03 -2.83 -14.37
N ALA A 306 -1.26 -3.05 -14.82
CA ALA A 306 -2.41 -3.35 -13.96
C ALA A 306 -2.36 -4.75 -13.28
N GLU A 307 -1.43 -5.62 -13.67
CA GLU A 307 -1.27 -6.96 -13.11
C GLU A 307 -0.27 -7.01 -11.94
N ASN A 308 0.32 -5.86 -11.60
CA ASN A 308 1.37 -5.76 -10.59
C ASN A 308 0.85 -5.33 -9.22
N PHE A 309 1.58 -5.71 -8.16
CA PHE A 309 1.30 -5.28 -6.80
C PHE A 309 1.74 -3.83 -6.51
N VAL A 310 2.59 -3.25 -7.35
CA VAL A 310 3.01 -1.85 -7.29
C VAL A 310 2.87 -1.20 -8.65
N GLN A 311 2.25 -0.02 -8.71
CA GLN A 311 1.92 0.66 -9.97
C GLN A 311 1.57 2.13 -9.72
N ILE A 312 1.44 2.93 -10.78
CA ILE A 312 0.74 4.21 -10.70
C ILE A 312 -0.70 4.07 -11.19
N ALA A 313 -1.56 4.97 -10.73
CA ALA A 313 -3.00 4.91 -10.96
C ALA A 313 -3.38 5.03 -12.44
N GLY A 314 -4.47 4.36 -12.83
CA GLY A 314 -5.05 4.52 -14.16
C GLY A 314 -5.61 5.92 -14.43
N SER A 315 -5.91 6.70 -13.37
CA SER A 315 -6.31 8.11 -13.44
C SER A 315 -5.15 9.08 -13.69
N THR A 316 -3.91 8.60 -13.86
CA THR A 316 -2.74 9.43 -14.15
C THR A 316 -3.01 10.40 -15.30
N GLN A 317 -2.60 11.67 -15.14
CA GLN A 317 -2.79 12.71 -16.16
C GLN A 317 -1.82 12.55 -17.34
N PHE A 318 -1.87 11.39 -18.00
CA PHE A 318 -1.05 11.12 -19.19
C PHE A 318 -1.26 12.18 -20.27
N ASN A 319 -0.19 12.49 -21.00
CA ASN A 319 -0.18 13.46 -22.09
C ASN A 319 0.83 13.09 -23.18
N ASP A 320 1.05 13.97 -24.16
CA ASP A 320 1.98 13.73 -25.26
C ASP A 320 3.46 13.57 -24.83
N ASN A 321 3.82 14.03 -23.63
CA ASN A 321 5.19 13.90 -23.10
C ASN A 321 5.41 12.62 -22.31
N PHE A 322 4.33 12.06 -21.76
CA PHE A 322 4.32 10.78 -21.04
C PHE A 322 2.97 10.12 -21.20
N SER A 323 2.90 9.15 -22.07
CA SER A 323 1.68 8.39 -22.41
C SER A 323 1.56 7.10 -21.59
N GLU A 324 0.39 6.45 -21.63
CA GLU A 324 0.18 5.10 -21.10
C GLU A 324 1.18 4.08 -21.71
N ALA A 325 1.54 4.25 -22.98
CA ALA A 325 2.50 3.39 -23.66
C ALA A 325 3.93 3.60 -23.11
N ASP A 326 4.31 4.85 -22.80
CA ASP A 326 5.60 5.15 -22.15
C ASP A 326 5.65 4.56 -20.75
N TYR A 327 4.55 4.64 -20.01
CA TYR A 327 4.43 4.01 -18.69
C TYR A 327 4.54 2.49 -18.78
N ALA A 328 3.85 1.83 -19.72
CA ALA A 328 3.97 0.41 -19.92
C ALA A 328 5.40 -0.01 -20.30
N ALA A 329 6.09 0.78 -21.12
CA ALA A 329 7.50 0.55 -21.45
C ALA A 329 8.42 0.68 -20.22
N LEU A 330 8.17 1.65 -19.34
CA LEU A 330 8.89 1.79 -18.07
C LEU A 330 8.69 0.56 -17.18
N VAL A 331 7.45 0.11 -17.00
CA VAL A 331 7.14 -1.09 -16.20
C VAL A 331 7.84 -2.33 -16.77
N ALA A 332 7.80 -2.54 -18.08
CA ALA A 332 8.48 -3.65 -18.73
C ALA A 332 10.02 -3.59 -18.52
N ALA A 333 10.63 -2.41 -18.64
CA ALA A 333 12.06 -2.23 -18.38
C ALA A 333 12.43 -2.49 -16.92
N MET A 334 11.58 -2.09 -15.97
CA MET A 334 11.76 -2.39 -14.54
C MET A 334 11.60 -3.89 -14.27
N ASN A 335 10.57 -4.53 -14.81
CA ASN A 335 10.35 -5.97 -14.67
C ASN A 335 11.48 -6.81 -15.28
N ALA A 336 12.08 -6.35 -16.40
CA ALA A 336 13.24 -6.97 -17.02
C ALA A 336 14.57 -6.72 -16.26
N GLY A 337 14.57 -5.85 -15.23
CA GLY A 337 15.77 -5.45 -14.48
C GLY A 337 16.69 -4.47 -15.24
N GLU A 338 16.21 -3.88 -16.33
CA GLU A 338 16.94 -2.84 -17.09
C GLU A 338 16.94 -1.50 -16.35
N VAL A 339 15.86 -1.23 -15.61
CA VAL A 339 15.75 -0.13 -14.65
C VAL A 339 15.73 -0.72 -13.25
N THR A 340 16.69 -0.33 -12.43
CA THR A 340 16.80 -0.80 -11.03
C THR A 340 16.60 0.37 -10.08
N VAL A 341 15.87 0.13 -9.00
CA VAL A 341 15.60 1.11 -7.95
C VAL A 341 16.14 0.56 -6.64
N SER A 342 16.91 1.37 -5.91
CA SER A 342 17.42 0.96 -4.60
C SER A 342 16.27 0.99 -3.58
N ASN A 343 16.16 -0.09 -2.81
CA ASN A 343 15.27 -0.19 -1.65
C ASN A 343 16.00 0.07 -0.32
N ASP A 344 17.25 0.51 -0.35
CA ASP A 344 18.00 0.87 0.86
C ASP A 344 17.40 2.12 1.50
N ILE A 345 16.89 1.97 2.71
CA ILE A 345 16.29 3.03 3.51
C ILE A 345 17.24 3.55 4.59
N THR A 346 18.46 3.04 4.67
CA THR A 346 19.45 3.43 5.69
C THR A 346 20.22 4.69 5.35
N ALA A 347 20.20 5.10 4.08
CA ALA A 347 20.84 6.30 3.57
C ALA A 347 19.98 6.97 2.51
N GLU A 348 20.03 8.31 2.46
CA GLU A 348 19.39 9.10 1.42
C GLU A 348 19.89 8.69 0.02
N PRO A 349 19.01 8.60 -1.00
CA PRO A 349 19.42 8.24 -2.35
C PRO A 349 20.46 9.22 -2.92
N ALA A 350 21.48 8.66 -3.57
CA ALA A 350 22.41 9.48 -4.33
C ALA A 350 21.72 9.99 -5.60
N VAL A 351 21.74 11.31 -5.81
CA VAL A 351 21.16 12.00 -6.97
C VAL A 351 22.22 12.71 -7.78
N THR A 352 21.99 12.89 -9.09
CA THR A 352 22.97 13.46 -10.02
C THR A 352 22.45 14.65 -10.83
N ALA A 353 21.15 14.71 -11.07
CA ALA A 353 20.50 15.69 -11.94
C ALA A 353 19.61 16.69 -11.18
N ILE A 354 19.29 16.39 -9.92
CA ILE A 354 18.34 17.19 -9.13
C ILE A 354 18.96 17.68 -7.83
N ALA A 355 18.28 18.64 -7.17
CA ALA A 355 18.56 19.01 -5.78
C ALA A 355 17.45 18.49 -4.87
N VAL A 356 17.84 17.89 -3.74
CA VAL A 356 16.89 17.43 -2.71
C VAL A 356 17.14 18.19 -1.41
N ASP A 357 16.09 18.77 -0.86
CA ASP A 357 16.11 19.53 0.41
C ASP A 357 15.38 18.69 1.48
N TYR A 358 16.16 17.90 2.25
CA TYR A 358 15.66 17.07 3.34
C TYR A 358 15.45 17.91 4.60
N GLN A 359 14.20 18.11 4.99
CA GLN A 359 13.78 19.03 6.05
C GLN A 359 13.41 18.32 7.38
N GLY A 360 13.60 17.01 7.45
CA GLY A 360 13.30 16.22 8.66
C GLY A 360 11.80 16.09 8.94
N ASN A 361 11.39 16.43 10.16
CA ASN A 361 9.99 16.36 10.61
C ASN A 361 9.39 17.75 10.80
N ILE A 362 8.08 17.90 10.50
CA ILE A 362 7.32 19.13 10.82
C ILE A 362 7.06 19.23 12.32
N LYS A 363 6.86 18.10 12.99
CA LYS A 363 6.53 17.98 14.43
C LYS A 363 7.52 17.11 15.16
#